data_f660ce92aadc4052e0dea903502e20f9
#
_entry.id   f660ce92aadc4052e0dea903502e20f9
#
_cell.length_a   1.000
_cell.length_b   1.000
_cell.length_c   1.000
_cell.angle_alpha   90.00
_cell.angle_beta   90.00
_cell.angle_gamma   90.00
#
_symmetry.space_group_name_H-M   'P 1'
#
loop_
_entity.id
_entity.type
_entity.pdbx_description
1 polymer ?
#
loop_
_entity_poly.entity_id
_entity_poly.type
_entity_poly.pdbx_seq_one_letter_code
_entity_poly.pdbx_strand_id
1 'polypeptide(L)'
;SLEEMGLANSLGNTKVSIYVLNVVHPLIPDEIISYAKKFKALLIIEEGQPQYIEQELGLLLHKEKINVDLKGKDILPMAGEYTSEVIYKGVFSFINNYIPDFQNFSNLNYNLEIDQLRNEASSFLGEVVPARPPGFCTGCPERPFFSALKMVEKDIGKIHVSTDIGCHSFATFAPFSFGQSILGYGMSLASSAGVQSFSEKRPIAIMGDGGFWHNGLLSGVASRLLNNSDGILVILQNGYTSATGTQDLISTPESSNRLAAASKSSTSTDKTIEKALEGLGVEWIKTVHTYEVGAVKKVIAEAFKSSFNGLKVIIAEGECQLERQRRLKPIKANAIKMNKRFVRVKYGVDEATCTGDHSCIRLSGCPTLTVKPSSDPLKTDPVAHVTDGCVGCGLCGENAIEATLCPSFYKAEIINNPNFKERSLSWMRNKVIGLLS
;
A
#
# COMPACT_ATOMS: atom_id res chain seq x y z
N SER A 1 15.89 22.15 6.75
CA SER A 1 15.23 23.48 6.85
C SER A 1 16.03 24.51 7.64
N LEU A 2 16.50 24.21 8.87
CA LEU A 2 17.28 25.19 9.67
C LEU A 2 18.65 25.48 9.05
N GLU A 3 19.29 24.49 8.44
CA GLU A 3 20.59 24.68 7.76
C GLU A 3 20.43 25.60 6.54
N GLU A 4 19.40 25.42 5.74
CA GLU A 4 19.06 26.27 4.58
C GLU A 4 18.77 27.71 5.00
N MET A 5 18.24 27.92 6.21
CA MET A 5 18.04 29.25 6.81
C MET A 5 19.30 29.84 7.44
N GLY A 6 20.43 29.12 7.45
CA GLY A 6 21.65 29.53 8.15
C GLY A 6 21.54 29.50 9.67
N LEU A 7 20.54 28.81 10.21
CA LEU A 7 20.29 28.65 11.65
C LEU A 7 20.85 27.36 12.22
N ALA A 8 21.34 26.47 11.38
CA ALA A 8 22.05 25.26 11.76
C ALA A 8 23.29 25.06 10.88
N ASN A 9 24.22 24.23 11.31
CA ASN A 9 25.34 23.78 10.50
C ASN A 9 25.22 22.27 10.22
N SER A 10 26.05 21.76 9.33
CA SER A 10 26.10 20.35 8.94
C SER A 10 26.46 19.38 10.09
N LEU A 11 26.96 19.89 11.20
CA LEU A 11 27.25 19.12 12.42
C LEU A 11 26.09 19.09 13.42
N GLY A 12 24.95 19.68 13.07
CA GLY A 12 23.74 19.69 13.89
C GLY A 12 23.72 20.77 15.00
N ASN A 13 24.70 21.70 15.03
CA ASN A 13 24.62 22.84 15.95
C ASN A 13 23.61 23.86 15.45
N THR A 14 22.69 24.29 16.31
CA THR A 14 21.61 25.22 15.97
C THR A 14 21.70 26.52 16.75
N LYS A 15 21.29 27.63 16.10
CA LYS A 15 21.13 28.95 16.72
C LYS A 15 19.78 29.11 17.43
N VAL A 16 18.85 28.21 17.18
CA VAL A 16 17.53 28.16 17.81
C VAL A 16 17.44 26.91 18.69
N SER A 17 16.75 27.03 19.81
CA SER A 17 16.57 25.89 20.71
C SER A 17 15.56 24.91 20.13
N ILE A 18 15.91 23.63 20.16
CA ILE A 18 15.05 22.52 19.74
C ILE A 18 14.85 21.59 20.93
N TYR A 19 13.59 21.21 21.18
CA TYR A 19 13.23 20.17 22.13
C TYR A 19 12.57 19.02 21.39
N VAL A 20 13.13 17.84 21.50
CA VAL A 20 12.60 16.62 20.87
C VAL A 20 11.86 15.81 21.89
N LEU A 21 10.56 15.62 21.67
CA LEU A 21 9.74 14.76 22.52
C LEU A 21 10.01 13.29 22.18
N ASN A 22 10.72 12.59 23.07
CA ASN A 22 10.92 11.13 22.96
C ASN A 22 9.72 10.35 23.52
N VAL A 23 9.00 10.92 24.49
CA VAL A 23 7.75 10.42 25.05
C VAL A 23 6.65 11.40 24.68
N VAL A 24 5.76 10.97 23.79
CA VAL A 24 4.68 11.81 23.25
C VAL A 24 3.35 11.62 23.99
N HIS A 25 3.22 10.53 24.76
CA HIS A 25 2.05 10.29 25.58
C HIS A 25 2.36 9.27 26.72
N PRO A 26 2.02 9.58 27.98
CA PRO A 26 1.67 10.94 28.44
C PRO A 26 2.86 11.90 28.33
N LEU A 27 2.58 13.19 28.16
CA LEU A 27 3.64 14.21 28.22
C LEU A 27 4.25 14.24 29.62
N ILE A 28 5.55 14.57 29.71
CA ILE A 28 6.25 14.72 31.00
C ILE A 28 6.20 16.20 31.42
N PRO A 29 5.31 16.58 32.34
CA PRO A 29 5.01 18.00 32.61
C PRO A 29 6.25 18.79 33.08
N ASP A 30 7.03 18.26 33.98
CA ASP A 30 8.16 19.00 34.59
C ASP A 30 9.24 19.37 33.55
N GLU A 31 9.53 18.48 32.61
CA GLU A 31 10.49 18.74 31.53
C GLU A 31 10.00 19.84 30.61
N ILE A 32 8.73 19.74 30.18
CA ILE A 32 8.10 20.67 29.24
C ILE A 32 7.97 22.06 29.89
N ILE A 33 7.51 22.13 31.14
CA ILE A 33 7.38 23.37 31.90
C ILE A 33 8.73 24.05 32.02
N SER A 34 9.75 23.29 32.42
CA SER A 34 11.12 23.78 32.58
C SER A 34 11.69 24.34 31.26
N TYR A 35 11.34 23.70 30.14
CA TYR A 35 11.74 24.18 28.81
C TYR A 35 10.95 25.42 28.39
N ALA A 36 9.61 25.39 28.48
CA ALA A 36 8.73 26.43 28.03
C ALA A 36 8.97 27.78 28.72
N LYS A 37 9.26 27.76 30.03
CA LYS A 37 9.55 28.99 30.81
C LYS A 37 10.75 29.80 30.29
N LYS A 38 11.58 29.24 29.42
CA LYS A 38 12.77 29.91 28.88
C LYS A 38 12.46 30.75 27.62
N PHE A 39 11.25 30.63 27.05
CA PHE A 39 10.94 31.20 25.76
C PHE A 39 9.65 32.05 25.82
N LYS A 40 9.54 32.99 24.87
CA LYS A 40 8.33 33.79 24.67
C LYS A 40 7.36 33.14 23.72
N ALA A 41 7.86 32.30 22.81
CA ALA A 41 7.06 31.59 21.81
C ALA A 41 7.61 30.19 21.58
N LEU A 42 6.75 29.25 21.29
CA LEU A 42 7.07 27.87 20.94
C LEU A 42 6.34 27.49 19.65
N LEU A 43 7.01 26.80 18.74
CA LEU A 43 6.39 26.17 17.59
C LEU A 43 6.35 24.65 17.79
N ILE A 44 5.17 24.09 17.76
CA ILE A 44 4.98 22.63 17.76
C ILE A 44 4.97 22.12 16.32
N ILE A 45 5.84 21.18 16.01
CA ILE A 45 5.87 20.49 14.74
C ILE A 45 5.30 19.07 14.95
N GLU A 46 4.01 18.94 14.75
CA GLU A 46 3.25 17.70 14.89
C GLU A 46 2.55 17.39 13.56
N GLU A 47 2.96 16.31 12.89
CA GLU A 47 2.32 15.86 11.65
C GLU A 47 1.04 15.10 11.97
N GLY A 48 0.03 15.30 11.12
CA GLY A 48 -1.26 14.62 11.24
C GLY A 48 -2.30 15.39 12.03
N GLN A 49 -3.45 14.75 12.21
CA GLN A 49 -4.59 15.30 12.96
C GLN A 49 -5.34 14.17 13.67
N PRO A 50 -6.02 14.46 14.81
CA PRO A 50 -6.04 15.76 15.50
C PRO A 50 -4.66 16.12 16.09
N GLN A 51 -4.50 17.42 16.42
CA GLN A 51 -3.31 17.99 17.05
C GLN A 51 -3.28 17.67 18.56
N TYR A 52 -3.00 16.43 18.92
CA TYR A 52 -3.05 15.95 20.29
C TYR A 52 -1.99 16.59 21.20
N ILE A 53 -0.75 16.68 20.70
CA ILE A 53 0.39 17.21 21.47
C ILE A 53 0.21 18.72 21.68
N GLU A 54 -0.20 19.45 20.64
CA GLU A 54 -0.46 20.89 20.71
C GLU A 54 -1.55 21.21 21.73
N GLN A 55 -2.67 20.46 21.71
CA GLN A 55 -3.77 20.63 22.64
C GLN A 55 -3.38 20.31 24.08
N GLU A 56 -2.70 19.18 24.30
CA GLU A 56 -2.25 18.75 25.64
C GLU A 56 -1.23 19.73 26.21
N LEU A 57 -0.30 20.21 25.36
CA LEU A 57 0.67 21.24 25.75
C LEU A 57 -0.01 22.56 26.09
N GLY A 58 -0.95 23.03 25.25
CA GLY A 58 -1.71 24.24 25.54
C GLY A 58 -2.45 24.17 26.86
N LEU A 59 -3.08 23.03 27.16
CA LEU A 59 -3.75 22.80 28.44
C LEU A 59 -2.78 22.82 29.62
N LEU A 60 -1.62 22.20 29.47
CA LEU A 60 -0.57 22.17 30.50
C LEU A 60 -0.06 23.59 30.82
N LEU A 61 0.32 24.34 29.78
CA LEU A 61 0.81 25.71 29.92
C LEU A 61 -0.23 26.62 30.58
N HIS A 62 -1.51 26.45 30.22
CA HIS A 62 -2.61 27.22 30.83
C HIS A 62 -2.78 26.88 32.33
N LYS A 63 -2.79 25.60 32.70
CA LYS A 63 -2.88 25.16 34.10
C LYS A 63 -1.76 25.70 34.97
N GLU A 64 -0.54 25.69 34.45
CA GLU A 64 0.66 26.15 35.12
C GLU A 64 0.86 27.68 35.03
N LYS A 65 -0.08 28.39 34.38
CA LYS A 65 -0.05 29.86 34.19
C LYS A 65 1.26 30.34 33.55
N ILE A 66 1.76 29.58 32.57
CA ILE A 66 2.95 29.94 31.81
C ILE A 66 2.51 30.73 30.58
N ASN A 67 2.96 31.97 30.52
CA ASN A 67 2.63 32.86 29.40
C ASN A 67 3.64 32.68 28.27
N VAL A 68 3.35 31.78 27.36
CA VAL A 68 4.13 31.47 26.14
C VAL A 68 3.17 31.51 24.97
N ASP A 69 3.54 32.15 23.87
CA ASP A 69 2.78 32.09 22.63
C ASP A 69 3.04 30.76 21.94
N LEU A 70 2.03 29.87 22.00
CA LEU A 70 2.09 28.54 21.42
C LEU A 70 1.57 28.57 19.98
N LYS A 71 2.38 28.15 19.04
CA LYS A 71 2.07 28.01 17.63
C LYS A 71 2.20 26.56 17.18
N GLY A 72 1.37 26.16 16.23
CA GLY A 72 1.35 24.80 15.67
C GLY A 72 0.57 24.77 14.37
N LYS A 73 -0.65 24.25 14.40
CA LYS A 73 -1.52 24.14 13.23
C LYS A 73 -2.10 25.46 12.70
N ASP A 74 -1.92 26.53 13.40
CA ASP A 74 -2.18 27.90 12.91
C ASP A 74 -1.11 28.38 11.91
N ILE A 75 0.09 27.80 11.95
CA ILE A 75 1.19 28.10 11.05
C ILE A 75 1.47 26.93 10.09
N LEU A 76 1.40 25.70 10.60
CA LEU A 76 1.61 24.47 9.84
C LEU A 76 0.29 23.89 9.34
N PRO A 77 0.25 23.22 8.17
CA PRO A 77 -0.97 22.62 7.65
C PRO A 77 -1.60 21.62 8.63
N MET A 78 -2.93 21.63 8.73
CA MET A 78 -3.67 20.68 9.56
C MET A 78 -3.49 19.24 9.12
N ALA A 79 -3.42 18.99 7.82
CA ALA A 79 -3.33 17.67 7.22
C ALA A 79 -2.27 17.62 6.11
N GLY A 80 -1.88 16.42 5.73
CA GLY A 80 -0.86 16.14 4.71
C GLY A 80 0.50 15.81 5.33
N GLU A 81 1.41 15.38 4.46
CA GLU A 81 2.78 15.04 4.85
C GLU A 81 3.60 16.32 5.10
N TYR A 82 4.36 16.33 6.18
CA TYR A 82 5.27 17.42 6.49
C TYR A 82 6.61 17.24 5.77
N THR A 83 6.60 17.57 4.47
CA THR A 83 7.81 17.61 3.67
C THR A 83 8.78 18.70 4.14
N SER A 84 10.03 18.62 3.68
CA SER A 84 11.05 19.65 3.99
C SER A 84 10.59 21.07 3.63
N GLU A 85 9.82 21.21 2.55
CA GLU A 85 9.26 22.50 2.12
C GLU A 85 8.19 23.02 3.08
N VAL A 86 7.27 22.15 3.51
CA VAL A 86 6.21 22.49 4.48
C VAL A 86 6.82 22.96 5.79
N ILE A 87 7.79 22.17 6.32
CA ILE A 87 8.51 22.53 7.54
C ILE A 87 9.28 23.82 7.38
N TYR A 88 9.97 24.01 6.23
CA TYR A 88 10.70 25.22 5.95
C TYR A 88 9.79 26.45 6.01
N LYS A 89 8.67 26.43 5.29
CA LYS A 89 7.71 27.55 5.24
C LYS A 89 7.13 27.87 6.62
N GLY A 90 6.75 26.86 7.40
CA GLY A 90 6.22 27.04 8.75
C GLY A 90 7.25 27.60 9.72
N VAL A 91 8.44 27.02 9.77
CA VAL A 91 9.54 27.48 10.62
C VAL A 91 9.99 28.89 10.23
N PHE A 92 10.09 29.18 8.93
CA PHE A 92 10.42 30.51 8.42
C PHE A 92 9.39 31.55 8.88
N SER A 93 8.10 31.27 8.72
CA SER A 93 7.02 32.16 9.16
C SER A 93 7.07 32.40 10.68
N PHE A 94 7.25 31.35 11.47
CA PHE A 94 7.40 31.46 12.92
C PHE A 94 8.60 32.33 13.32
N ILE A 95 9.79 32.05 12.80
CA ILE A 95 11.01 32.78 13.16
C ILE A 95 10.91 34.24 12.74
N ASN A 96 10.39 34.52 11.57
CA ASN A 96 10.23 35.90 11.06
C ASN A 96 9.30 36.73 11.96
N ASN A 97 8.31 36.10 12.62
CA ASN A 97 7.41 36.79 13.53
C ASN A 97 8.01 37.07 14.90
N TYR A 98 8.97 36.27 15.37
CA TYR A 98 9.50 36.37 16.74
C TYR A 98 10.96 36.84 16.83
N ILE A 99 11.70 36.83 15.72
CA ILE A 99 13.10 37.30 15.66
C ILE A 99 13.19 38.49 14.70
N PRO A 100 13.17 39.75 15.20
CA PRO A 100 13.05 40.95 14.33
C PRO A 100 14.10 41.11 13.25
N ASP A 101 15.32 40.66 13.49
CA ASP A 101 16.46 40.84 12.59
C ASP A 101 16.77 39.61 11.76
N PHE A 102 15.86 38.63 11.73
CA PHE A 102 16.07 37.33 11.06
C PHE A 102 16.34 37.49 9.54
N GLN A 103 15.70 38.45 8.88
CA GLN A 103 15.85 38.69 7.46
C GLN A 103 17.29 39.01 7.05
N ASN A 104 18.11 39.52 7.99
CA ASN A 104 19.53 39.81 7.74
C ASN A 104 20.42 38.55 7.79
N PHE A 105 19.89 37.42 8.26
CA PHE A 105 20.63 36.16 8.43
C PHE A 105 20.19 35.07 7.46
N SER A 106 19.09 35.24 6.73
CA SER A 106 18.51 34.18 5.92
C SER A 106 18.92 34.30 4.46
N ASN A 107 19.36 33.17 3.88
CA ASN A 107 19.33 32.97 2.44
C ASN A 107 17.85 32.85 2.02
N LEU A 108 17.19 33.98 1.76
CA LEU A 108 15.82 34.09 1.30
C LEU A 108 15.54 33.37 -0.05
N ASN A 109 16.59 32.88 -0.70
CA ASN A 109 16.53 32.36 -2.07
C ASN A 109 15.90 30.98 -2.19
N TYR A 110 15.82 30.19 -1.12
CA TYR A 110 15.37 28.79 -1.23
C TYR A 110 13.92 28.65 -1.76
N ASN A 111 12.99 29.44 -1.27
CA ASN A 111 11.62 29.43 -1.79
C ASN A 111 11.54 29.97 -3.23
N LEU A 112 12.31 30.99 -3.55
CA LEU A 112 12.40 31.54 -4.90
C LEU A 112 13.01 30.56 -5.89
N GLU A 113 14.04 29.83 -5.49
CA GLU A 113 14.65 28.76 -6.31
C GLU A 113 13.68 27.61 -6.59
N ILE A 114 12.92 27.13 -5.59
CA ILE A 114 11.91 26.08 -5.80
C ILE A 114 10.81 26.57 -6.73
N ASP A 115 10.30 27.77 -6.55
CA ASP A 115 9.25 28.34 -7.40
C ASP A 115 9.76 28.59 -8.83
N GLN A 116 10.99 29.00 -8.99
CA GLN A 116 11.66 29.13 -10.31
C GLN A 116 11.77 27.73 -10.98
N LEU A 117 12.28 26.72 -10.28
CA LEU A 117 12.37 25.35 -10.80
C LEU A 117 11.01 24.78 -11.20
N ARG A 118 9.98 25.06 -10.42
CA ARG A 118 8.59 24.66 -10.77
C ARG A 118 8.10 25.36 -12.03
N ASN A 119 8.33 26.65 -12.14
CA ASN A 119 7.94 27.44 -13.30
C ASN A 119 8.71 26.98 -14.56
N GLU A 120 10.00 26.73 -14.45
CA GLU A 120 10.82 26.18 -15.52
C GLU A 120 10.31 24.78 -15.94
N ALA A 121 10.06 23.89 -14.97
CA ALA A 121 9.50 22.57 -15.26
C ALA A 121 8.12 22.66 -15.93
N SER A 122 7.24 23.55 -15.47
CA SER A 122 5.93 23.76 -16.06
C SER A 122 6.01 24.32 -17.48
N SER A 123 6.94 25.26 -17.72
CA SER A 123 7.14 25.85 -19.05
C SER A 123 7.73 24.84 -20.04
N PHE A 124 8.61 23.94 -19.57
CA PHE A 124 9.22 22.89 -20.40
C PHE A 124 8.23 21.75 -20.72
N LEU A 125 7.40 21.35 -19.76
CA LEU A 125 6.45 20.26 -19.92
C LEU A 125 5.14 20.67 -20.61
N GLY A 126 4.84 21.96 -20.68
CA GLY A 126 3.63 22.51 -21.29
C GLY A 126 2.35 22.29 -20.50
N GLU A 127 2.21 21.16 -19.83
CA GLU A 127 1.10 20.82 -18.96
C GLU A 127 1.59 20.25 -17.62
N VAL A 128 0.76 20.38 -16.60
CA VAL A 128 1.05 19.76 -15.30
C VAL A 128 1.06 18.24 -15.44
N VAL A 129 2.17 17.60 -15.08
CA VAL A 129 2.22 16.14 -15.03
C VAL A 129 1.13 15.66 -14.06
N PRO A 130 0.17 14.86 -14.51
CA PRO A 130 -0.92 14.43 -13.65
C PRO A 130 -0.39 13.66 -12.44
N ALA A 131 -0.93 13.96 -11.28
CA ALA A 131 -0.58 13.24 -10.06
C ALA A 131 -0.86 11.75 -10.22
N ARG A 132 0.10 10.91 -9.87
CA ARG A 132 -0.10 9.47 -9.83
C ARG A 132 -0.83 9.11 -8.53
N PRO A 133 -2.07 8.64 -8.58
CA PRO A 133 -2.76 8.22 -7.37
C PRO A 133 -2.02 7.04 -6.73
N PRO A 134 -2.05 6.94 -5.39
CA PRO A 134 -1.54 5.75 -4.71
C PRO A 134 -2.27 4.51 -5.18
N GLY A 135 -1.59 3.37 -5.21
CA GLY A 135 -2.16 2.13 -5.73
C GLY A 135 -1.37 0.90 -5.33
N PHE A 136 -1.90 -0.23 -5.69
CA PHE A 136 -1.27 -1.52 -5.42
C PHE A 136 0.08 -1.68 -6.14
N CYS A 137 1.01 -2.36 -5.48
CA CYS A 137 2.29 -2.74 -6.07
C CYS A 137 2.10 -3.60 -7.33
N THR A 138 3.11 -3.59 -8.22
CA THR A 138 3.18 -4.55 -9.32
C THR A 138 3.24 -5.97 -8.75
N GLY A 139 2.32 -6.83 -9.21
CA GLY A 139 2.20 -8.21 -8.70
C GLY A 139 1.60 -8.32 -7.30
N CYS A 140 0.96 -7.29 -6.74
CA CYS A 140 0.31 -7.38 -5.43
C CYS A 140 -0.73 -8.52 -5.39
N PRO A 141 -0.70 -9.39 -4.37
CA PRO A 141 -1.61 -10.53 -4.26
C PRO A 141 -3.05 -10.12 -3.92
N GLU A 142 -3.27 -8.90 -3.46
CA GLU A 142 -4.61 -8.42 -3.11
C GLU A 142 -5.42 -8.02 -4.36
N ARG A 143 -4.75 -7.58 -5.45
CA ARG A 143 -5.43 -7.18 -6.69
C ARG A 143 -6.28 -8.27 -7.32
N PRO A 144 -5.82 -9.54 -7.44
CA PRO A 144 -6.63 -10.62 -8.01
C PRO A 144 -7.96 -10.80 -7.29
N PHE A 145 -7.96 -10.67 -5.96
CA PHE A 145 -9.19 -10.74 -5.17
C PHE A 145 -10.19 -9.65 -5.60
N PHE A 146 -9.74 -8.40 -5.70
CA PHE A 146 -10.60 -7.31 -6.14
C PHE A 146 -11.04 -7.43 -7.59
N SER A 147 -10.20 -8.02 -8.45
CA SER A 147 -10.59 -8.37 -9.83
C SER A 147 -11.77 -9.35 -9.85
N ALA A 148 -11.66 -10.44 -9.08
CA ALA A 148 -12.72 -11.43 -8.95
C ALA A 148 -13.99 -10.84 -8.33
N LEU A 149 -13.85 -10.01 -7.30
CA LEU A 149 -14.97 -9.33 -6.64
C LEU A 149 -15.71 -8.40 -7.63
N LYS A 150 -14.97 -7.70 -8.51
CA LYS A 150 -15.54 -6.86 -9.57
C LYS A 150 -16.36 -7.66 -10.57
N MET A 151 -15.89 -8.86 -10.92
CA MET A 151 -16.65 -9.77 -11.80
C MET A 151 -17.93 -10.27 -11.10
N VAL A 152 -17.84 -10.63 -9.81
CA VAL A 152 -19.02 -11.04 -9.03
C VAL A 152 -20.01 -9.88 -8.89
N GLU A 153 -19.54 -8.66 -8.59
CA GLU A 153 -20.42 -7.47 -8.54
C GLU A 153 -21.20 -7.25 -9.84
N LYS A 154 -20.56 -7.53 -11.00
CA LYS A 154 -21.24 -7.46 -12.28
C LYS A 154 -22.41 -8.43 -12.38
N ASP A 155 -22.25 -9.64 -11.82
CA ASP A 155 -23.26 -10.70 -11.89
C ASP A 155 -24.40 -10.49 -10.89
N ILE A 156 -24.12 -10.01 -9.68
CA ILE A 156 -25.12 -9.91 -8.59
C ILE A 156 -25.57 -8.47 -8.31
N GLY A 157 -24.99 -7.48 -8.98
CA GLY A 157 -25.24 -6.04 -8.74
C GLY A 157 -24.46 -5.49 -7.55
N LYS A 158 -24.57 -4.18 -7.32
CA LYS A 158 -23.84 -3.43 -6.29
C LYS A 158 -23.87 -4.09 -4.93
N ILE A 159 -22.73 -4.09 -4.26
CA ILE A 159 -22.53 -4.63 -2.91
C ILE A 159 -21.83 -3.59 -2.04
N HIS A 160 -22.11 -3.61 -0.75
CA HIS A 160 -21.37 -2.80 0.21
C HIS A 160 -20.11 -3.54 0.67
N VAL A 161 -18.97 -2.87 0.55
CA VAL A 161 -17.67 -3.37 1.00
C VAL A 161 -17.14 -2.47 2.10
N SER A 162 -17.00 -3.02 3.31
CA SER A 162 -16.30 -2.39 4.41
C SER A 162 -14.85 -2.86 4.41
N THR A 163 -13.88 -1.95 4.27
CA THR A 163 -12.45 -2.28 4.39
C THR A 163 -11.89 -1.74 5.71
N ASP A 164 -10.77 -2.26 6.15
CA ASP A 164 -10.00 -1.63 7.21
C ASP A 164 -8.78 -0.87 6.65
N ILE A 165 -7.85 -0.47 7.51
CA ILE A 165 -6.62 0.23 7.12
C ILE A 165 -5.57 -0.79 6.67
N GLY A 166 -5.08 -0.66 5.45
CA GLY A 166 -4.07 -1.56 4.87
C GLY A 166 -3.87 -1.35 3.37
N CYS A 167 -3.08 -2.21 2.73
CA CYS A 167 -2.90 -2.15 1.27
C CYS A 167 -4.22 -2.26 0.50
N HIS A 168 -5.17 -3.05 1.02
CA HIS A 168 -6.50 -3.22 0.43
C HIS A 168 -7.34 -1.93 0.39
N SER A 169 -7.03 -0.92 1.19
CA SER A 169 -7.69 0.39 1.07
C SER A 169 -7.40 1.09 -0.26
N PHE A 170 -6.34 0.72 -0.98
CA PHE A 170 -6.13 1.20 -2.35
C PHE A 170 -7.21 0.74 -3.34
N ALA A 171 -8.03 -0.25 -2.98
CA ALA A 171 -9.17 -0.64 -3.80
C ALA A 171 -10.29 0.43 -3.88
N THR A 172 -10.23 1.47 -3.04
CA THR A 172 -11.13 2.64 -3.16
C THR A 172 -10.93 3.41 -4.45
N PHE A 173 -9.74 3.35 -5.01
CA PHE A 173 -9.41 3.98 -6.28
C PHE A 173 -9.80 3.10 -7.48
N ALA A 174 -9.91 3.74 -8.64
CA ALA A 174 -10.09 3.03 -9.90
C ALA A 174 -8.92 2.03 -10.13
N PRO A 175 -9.19 0.88 -10.76
CA PRO A 175 -10.43 0.48 -11.41
C PRO A 175 -11.43 -0.22 -10.47
N PHE A 176 -11.11 -0.46 -9.22
CA PHE A 176 -11.91 -1.29 -8.33
C PHE A 176 -13.09 -0.53 -7.71
N SER A 177 -12.84 0.61 -7.11
CA SER A 177 -13.86 1.47 -6.46
C SER A 177 -14.65 0.73 -5.36
N PHE A 178 -13.94 -0.04 -4.54
CA PHE A 178 -14.46 -0.73 -3.36
C PHE A 178 -13.99 -0.04 -2.07
N GLY A 179 -14.66 -0.31 -0.95
CA GLY A 179 -14.36 0.30 0.33
C GLY A 179 -15.23 1.52 0.62
N GLN A 180 -16.55 1.30 0.63
CA GLN A 180 -17.53 2.35 0.92
C GLN A 180 -17.46 2.83 2.38
N SER A 181 -16.90 2.00 3.27
CA SER A 181 -16.56 2.40 4.64
C SER A 181 -15.17 1.92 5.03
N ILE A 182 -14.38 2.81 5.63
CA ILE A 182 -13.05 2.56 6.20
C ILE A 182 -13.00 3.29 7.54
N LEU A 183 -13.02 2.56 8.66
CA LEU A 183 -13.08 3.17 9.98
C LEU A 183 -11.78 3.03 10.78
N GLY A 184 -11.14 1.86 10.76
CA GLY A 184 -9.95 1.64 11.56
C GLY A 184 -9.32 0.28 11.32
N TYR A 185 -8.11 0.09 11.83
CA TYR A 185 -7.31 -1.11 11.64
C TYR A 185 -7.96 -2.33 12.33
N GLY A 186 -8.34 -3.34 11.55
CA GLY A 186 -9.09 -4.51 12.00
C GLY A 186 -10.58 -4.28 12.24
N MET A 187 -11.13 -3.11 11.86
CA MET A 187 -12.52 -2.70 12.17
C MET A 187 -13.52 -3.01 11.06
N SER A 188 -13.09 -3.55 9.91
CA SER A 188 -13.99 -3.75 8.75
C SER A 188 -15.19 -4.62 9.06
N LEU A 189 -15.01 -5.71 9.83
CA LEU A 189 -16.11 -6.62 10.17
C LEU A 189 -17.11 -5.98 11.15
N ALA A 190 -16.63 -5.19 12.12
CA ALA A 190 -17.49 -4.43 13.02
C ALA A 190 -18.28 -3.35 12.25
N SER A 191 -17.61 -2.64 11.35
CA SER A 191 -18.24 -1.62 10.47
C SER A 191 -19.31 -2.25 9.56
N SER A 192 -19.04 -3.41 8.96
CA SER A 192 -20.01 -4.12 8.11
C SER A 192 -21.25 -4.59 8.89
N ALA A 193 -21.12 -4.84 10.20
CA ALA A 193 -22.26 -5.20 11.05
C ALA A 193 -23.28 -4.05 11.16
N GLY A 194 -22.79 -2.82 11.26
CA GLY A 194 -23.64 -1.63 11.28
C GLY A 194 -24.40 -1.41 9.96
N VAL A 195 -23.80 -1.78 8.84
CA VAL A 195 -24.42 -1.66 7.52
C VAL A 195 -25.43 -2.77 7.22
N GLN A 196 -25.29 -3.93 7.83
CA GLN A 196 -26.10 -5.11 7.51
C GLN A 196 -27.60 -4.86 7.62
N SER A 197 -28.06 -4.10 8.64
CA SER A 197 -29.48 -3.79 8.86
C SER A 197 -30.12 -2.93 7.77
N PHE A 198 -29.28 -2.28 6.95
CA PHE A 198 -29.73 -1.36 5.87
C PHE A 198 -29.42 -1.92 4.49
N SER A 199 -28.85 -3.13 4.39
CA SER A 199 -28.45 -3.73 3.13
C SER A 199 -29.32 -4.94 2.81
N GLU A 200 -29.86 -4.99 1.58
CA GLU A 200 -30.59 -6.14 1.06
C GLU A 200 -29.66 -7.35 0.81
N LYS A 201 -28.39 -7.08 0.56
CA LYS A 201 -27.36 -8.11 0.32
C LYS A 201 -26.45 -8.21 1.54
N ARG A 202 -25.84 -9.39 1.71
CA ARG A 202 -24.80 -9.58 2.71
C ARG A 202 -23.68 -8.55 2.48
N PRO A 203 -23.37 -7.66 3.43
CA PRO A 203 -22.20 -6.81 3.31
C PRO A 203 -20.93 -7.67 3.41
N ILE A 204 -19.90 -7.29 2.66
CA ILE A 204 -18.60 -7.94 2.73
C ILE A 204 -17.63 -7.05 3.52
N ALA A 205 -16.94 -7.64 4.47
CA ALA A 205 -15.84 -7.01 5.19
C ALA A 205 -14.51 -7.53 4.64
N ILE A 206 -13.54 -6.65 4.44
CA ILE A 206 -12.20 -7.02 3.96
C ILE A 206 -11.17 -6.45 4.91
N MET A 207 -10.26 -7.30 5.40
CA MET A 207 -9.11 -6.89 6.23
C MET A 207 -7.87 -7.67 5.83
N GLY A 208 -6.70 -7.08 6.12
CA GLY A 208 -5.43 -7.79 6.03
C GLY A 208 -5.22 -8.71 7.24
N ASP A 209 -4.28 -9.65 7.11
CA ASP A 209 -3.85 -10.51 8.21
C ASP A 209 -3.29 -9.71 9.40
N GLY A 210 -2.63 -8.58 9.15
CA GLY A 210 -2.22 -7.64 10.19
C GLY A 210 -3.40 -7.08 10.99
N GLY A 211 -4.44 -6.58 10.31
CA GLY A 211 -5.66 -6.09 10.94
C GLY A 211 -6.40 -7.18 11.72
N PHE A 212 -6.42 -8.41 11.18
CA PHE A 212 -7.00 -9.57 11.84
C PHE A 212 -6.34 -9.85 13.21
N TRP A 213 -5.01 -9.96 13.25
CA TRP A 213 -4.31 -10.25 14.49
C TRP A 213 -4.28 -9.08 15.48
N HIS A 214 -4.28 -7.84 14.98
CA HIS A 214 -4.24 -6.66 15.84
C HIS A 214 -5.54 -6.46 16.63
N ASN A 215 -6.68 -6.48 15.94
CA ASN A 215 -7.99 -6.15 16.52
C ASN A 215 -9.14 -6.99 15.95
N GLY A 216 -9.06 -7.40 14.69
CA GLY A 216 -10.16 -8.02 13.96
C GLY A 216 -10.67 -9.33 14.56
N LEU A 217 -9.78 -10.12 15.18
CA LEU A 217 -10.15 -11.40 15.81
C LEU A 217 -11.14 -11.19 16.98
N LEU A 218 -10.83 -10.28 17.88
CA LEU A 218 -11.65 -10.07 19.08
C LEU A 218 -12.80 -9.11 18.84
N SER A 219 -12.54 -7.90 18.37
CA SER A 219 -13.59 -6.90 18.15
C SER A 219 -14.48 -7.18 16.95
N GLY A 220 -13.98 -7.91 15.97
CA GLY A 220 -14.73 -8.31 14.77
C GLY A 220 -15.35 -9.70 14.87
N VAL A 221 -14.51 -10.76 14.81
CA VAL A 221 -14.99 -12.16 14.71
C VAL A 221 -15.74 -12.59 15.96
N ALA A 222 -15.15 -12.44 17.16
CA ALA A 222 -15.81 -12.86 18.40
C ALA A 222 -17.13 -12.12 18.63
N SER A 223 -17.17 -10.80 18.35
CA SER A 223 -18.41 -10.02 18.44
C SER A 223 -19.47 -10.46 17.45
N ARG A 224 -19.07 -10.84 16.22
CA ARG A 224 -19.99 -11.33 15.19
C ARG A 224 -20.61 -12.66 15.59
N LEU A 225 -19.80 -13.56 16.14
CA LEU A 225 -20.26 -14.85 16.65
C LEU A 225 -21.21 -14.67 17.86
N LEU A 226 -20.84 -13.82 18.82
CA LEU A 226 -21.67 -13.50 19.97
C LEU A 226 -23.06 -13.00 19.57
N ASN A 227 -23.13 -12.13 18.55
CA ASN A 227 -24.38 -11.58 18.05
C ASN A 227 -25.09 -12.49 17.05
N ASN A 228 -24.55 -13.67 16.76
CA ASN A 228 -25.07 -14.65 15.80
C ASN A 228 -25.51 -14.01 14.48
N SER A 229 -24.71 -13.07 13.95
CA SER A 229 -25.09 -12.27 12.81
C SER A 229 -24.44 -12.75 11.52
N ASP A 230 -25.23 -12.73 10.44
CA ASP A 230 -24.80 -13.13 9.09
C ASP A 230 -23.81 -12.14 8.50
N GLY A 231 -22.90 -12.58 7.64
CA GLY A 231 -21.96 -11.72 6.94
C GLY A 231 -20.81 -12.47 6.27
N ILE A 232 -20.05 -11.74 5.47
CA ILE A 232 -18.87 -12.28 4.79
C ILE A 232 -17.65 -11.50 5.27
N LEU A 233 -16.63 -12.21 5.76
CA LEU A 233 -15.31 -11.68 6.07
C LEU A 233 -14.30 -12.23 5.07
N VAL A 234 -13.50 -11.35 4.50
CA VAL A 234 -12.33 -11.72 3.70
C VAL A 234 -11.07 -11.30 4.44
N ILE A 235 -10.18 -12.24 4.65
CA ILE A 235 -8.87 -12.00 5.21
C ILE A 235 -7.84 -12.14 4.09
N LEU A 236 -7.22 -11.03 3.71
CA LEU A 236 -6.16 -10.99 2.72
C LEU A 236 -4.85 -11.36 3.41
N GLN A 237 -4.50 -12.64 3.36
CA GLN A 237 -3.35 -13.20 4.05
C GLN A 237 -2.12 -13.09 3.15
N ASN A 238 -1.28 -12.10 3.41
CA ASN A 238 -0.04 -11.89 2.67
C ASN A 238 1.25 -12.13 3.50
N GLY A 239 1.09 -12.51 4.76
CA GLY A 239 2.15 -12.88 5.70
C GLY A 239 2.78 -11.72 6.47
N TYR A 240 2.33 -10.49 6.27
CA TYR A 240 2.95 -9.29 6.87
C TYR A 240 1.95 -8.17 7.08
N THR A 241 2.22 -7.27 8.05
CA THR A 241 1.63 -5.92 8.04
C THR A 241 2.32 -5.11 6.93
N SER A 242 1.80 -5.26 5.70
CA SER A 242 2.54 -4.87 4.49
C SER A 242 2.57 -3.37 4.24
N ALA A 243 1.48 -2.65 4.53
CA ALA A 243 1.31 -1.23 4.20
C ALA A 243 2.33 -0.32 4.88
N THR A 244 2.76 -0.67 6.08
CA THR A 244 3.68 0.13 6.91
C THR A 244 5.12 -0.38 6.90
N GLY A 245 5.47 -1.28 5.99
CA GLY A 245 6.85 -1.70 5.78
C GLY A 245 7.14 -3.18 6.01
N THR A 246 6.12 -4.05 5.93
CA THR A 246 6.27 -5.51 6.03
C THR A 246 6.74 -5.98 7.40
N GLN A 247 6.07 -5.53 8.48
CA GLN A 247 6.30 -6.04 9.81
C GLN A 247 5.83 -7.50 9.94
N ASP A 248 6.59 -8.28 10.72
CA ASP A 248 6.26 -9.67 10.98
C ASP A 248 5.01 -9.80 11.86
N LEU A 249 4.25 -10.85 11.62
CA LEU A 249 3.00 -11.22 12.31
C LEU A 249 3.13 -12.58 12.99
N ILE A 250 2.11 -12.93 13.78
CA ILE A 250 1.97 -14.28 14.37
C ILE A 250 1.96 -15.37 13.28
N SER A 251 1.32 -15.08 12.14
CA SER A 251 1.20 -15.97 10.99
C SER A 251 2.26 -15.79 9.92
N THR A 252 3.30 -14.97 10.14
CA THR A 252 4.42 -14.86 9.20
C THR A 252 5.16 -16.20 9.12
N PRO A 253 5.41 -16.75 7.91
CA PRO A 253 6.11 -18.01 7.76
C PRO A 253 7.48 -18.01 8.45
N GLU A 254 7.82 -19.05 9.19
CA GLU A 254 9.08 -19.13 9.96
C GLU A 254 10.34 -18.88 9.12
N SER A 255 10.35 -19.39 7.88
CA SER A 255 11.45 -19.17 6.94
C SER A 255 11.69 -17.70 6.59
N SER A 256 10.73 -16.83 6.86
CA SER A 256 10.75 -15.41 6.55
C SER A 256 10.66 -14.53 7.80
N ASN A 257 10.38 -15.11 8.97
CA ASN A 257 10.16 -14.38 10.22
C ASN A 257 11.50 -13.93 10.83
N ARG A 258 11.72 -12.62 10.84
CA ARG A 258 12.94 -11.99 11.36
C ARG A 258 13.02 -12.06 12.89
N LEU A 259 11.88 -12.05 13.58
CA LEU A 259 11.81 -12.16 15.04
C LEU A 259 12.11 -13.59 15.50
N ALA A 260 11.57 -14.61 14.81
CA ALA A 260 11.86 -16.02 15.10
C ALA A 260 13.34 -16.34 14.88
N ALA A 261 13.96 -15.81 13.81
CA ALA A 261 15.38 -15.95 13.54
C ALA A 261 16.27 -15.35 14.67
N ALA A 262 15.81 -14.29 15.32
CA ALA A 262 16.54 -13.65 16.41
C ALA A 262 16.37 -14.38 17.76
N SER A 263 15.26 -15.08 17.99
CA SER A 263 14.93 -15.66 19.30
C SER A 263 15.51 -17.04 19.56
N LYS A 264 16.06 -17.74 18.56
CA LYS A 264 16.51 -19.15 18.64
C LYS A 264 15.47 -20.13 19.25
N SER A 265 14.23 -19.72 19.37
CA SER A 265 13.14 -20.52 19.94
C SER A 265 12.48 -21.33 18.83
N SER A 266 12.76 -22.62 18.83
CA SER A 266 12.20 -23.59 17.86
C SER A 266 10.82 -24.10 18.25
N THR A 267 9.98 -23.33 18.87
CA THR A 267 8.59 -23.70 19.07
C THR A 267 7.82 -23.39 17.80
N SER A 268 7.89 -24.31 16.84
CA SER A 268 6.95 -24.39 15.72
C SER A 268 5.54 -24.51 16.28
N THR A 269 4.89 -23.40 16.47
CA THR A 269 3.46 -23.39 16.69
C THR A 269 2.83 -23.07 15.36
N ASP A 270 2.09 -24.01 14.85
CA ASP A 270 1.22 -23.94 13.67
C ASP A 270 0.10 -22.88 13.90
N LYS A 271 0.52 -21.63 14.04
CA LYS A 271 -0.35 -20.50 14.37
C LYS A 271 -0.94 -19.95 13.07
N THR A 272 -1.99 -20.62 12.61
CA THR A 272 -2.69 -20.19 11.41
C THR A 272 -3.92 -19.37 11.75
N ILE A 273 -4.30 -18.48 10.86
CA ILE A 273 -5.59 -17.75 10.94
C ILE A 273 -6.74 -18.73 10.97
N GLU A 274 -6.67 -19.80 10.18
CA GLU A 274 -7.68 -20.86 10.10
C GLU A 274 -7.92 -21.52 11.47
N LYS A 275 -6.86 -21.96 12.14
CA LYS A 275 -6.98 -22.55 13.50
C LYS A 275 -7.53 -21.58 14.54
N ALA A 276 -7.21 -20.29 14.44
CA ALA A 276 -7.77 -19.29 15.34
C ALA A 276 -9.28 -19.11 15.11
N LEU A 277 -9.72 -19.13 13.87
CA LEU A 277 -11.14 -19.04 13.50
C LEU A 277 -11.91 -20.31 13.93
N GLU A 278 -11.37 -21.49 13.67
CA GLU A 278 -11.93 -22.78 14.12
C GLU A 278 -12.05 -22.84 15.64
N GLY A 279 -10.99 -22.39 16.35
CA GLY A 279 -10.97 -22.32 17.81
C GLY A 279 -12.04 -21.40 18.42
N LEU A 280 -12.49 -20.38 17.68
CA LEU A 280 -13.62 -19.53 18.06
C LEU A 280 -15.00 -20.10 17.65
N GLY A 281 -15.02 -21.18 16.87
CA GLY A 281 -16.27 -21.81 16.40
C GLY A 281 -16.80 -21.24 15.08
N VAL A 282 -15.95 -20.68 14.22
CA VAL A 282 -16.35 -20.33 12.85
C VAL A 282 -16.53 -21.60 12.03
N GLU A 283 -17.72 -21.85 11.52
CA GLU A 283 -18.07 -23.10 10.82
C GLU A 283 -17.80 -23.02 9.30
N TRP A 284 -17.97 -21.83 8.71
CA TRP A 284 -17.80 -21.64 7.28
C TRP A 284 -16.49 -20.94 6.99
N ILE A 285 -15.44 -21.69 6.64
CA ILE A 285 -14.12 -21.19 6.29
C ILE A 285 -13.73 -21.77 4.93
N LYS A 286 -13.24 -20.91 4.03
CA LYS A 286 -12.70 -21.29 2.72
C LYS A 286 -11.37 -20.59 2.49
N THR A 287 -10.35 -21.37 2.17
CA THR A 287 -9.02 -20.83 1.80
C THR A 287 -8.84 -20.92 0.29
N VAL A 288 -8.32 -19.85 -0.33
CA VAL A 288 -8.12 -19.75 -1.77
C VAL A 288 -6.86 -18.96 -2.11
N HIS A 289 -6.11 -19.40 -3.12
CA HIS A 289 -4.97 -18.64 -3.64
C HIS A 289 -5.44 -17.49 -4.54
N THR A 290 -5.00 -16.28 -4.23
CA THR A 290 -5.51 -15.07 -4.87
C THR A 290 -5.26 -15.01 -6.37
N TYR A 291 -4.15 -15.58 -6.86
CA TYR A 291 -3.85 -15.55 -8.31
C TYR A 291 -4.69 -16.53 -9.15
N GLU A 292 -5.44 -17.41 -8.53
CA GLU A 292 -6.44 -18.26 -9.19
C GLU A 292 -7.78 -17.51 -9.25
N VAL A 293 -7.88 -16.52 -10.13
CA VAL A 293 -9.01 -15.56 -10.18
C VAL A 293 -10.36 -16.26 -10.32
N GLY A 294 -10.45 -17.31 -11.13
CA GLY A 294 -11.66 -18.12 -11.30
C GLY A 294 -12.08 -18.82 -10.02
N ALA A 295 -11.12 -19.39 -9.26
CA ALA A 295 -11.41 -20.02 -7.96
C ALA A 295 -11.88 -18.97 -6.94
N VAL A 296 -11.23 -17.81 -6.88
CA VAL A 296 -11.63 -16.68 -6.01
C VAL A 296 -13.06 -16.23 -6.34
N LYS A 297 -13.37 -16.01 -7.63
CA LYS A 297 -14.72 -15.65 -8.11
C LYS A 297 -15.77 -16.66 -7.63
N LYS A 298 -15.48 -17.96 -7.78
CA LYS A 298 -16.37 -19.04 -7.37
C LYS A 298 -16.65 -19.03 -5.85
N VAL A 299 -15.60 -18.90 -5.04
CA VAL A 299 -15.73 -18.88 -3.56
C VAL A 299 -16.51 -17.64 -3.10
N ILE A 300 -16.26 -16.48 -3.68
CA ILE A 300 -17.04 -15.25 -3.37
C ILE A 300 -18.51 -15.47 -3.72
N ALA A 301 -18.81 -15.99 -4.91
CA ALA A 301 -20.18 -16.24 -5.34
C ALA A 301 -20.89 -17.27 -4.44
N GLU A 302 -20.17 -18.32 -4.00
CA GLU A 302 -20.65 -19.31 -3.05
C GLU A 302 -21.02 -18.68 -1.70
N ALA A 303 -20.16 -17.79 -1.16
CA ALA A 303 -20.43 -17.10 0.09
C ALA A 303 -21.70 -16.23 0.04
N PHE A 304 -21.94 -15.54 -1.08
CA PHE A 304 -23.16 -14.75 -1.29
C PHE A 304 -24.42 -15.62 -1.41
N LYS A 305 -24.31 -16.78 -2.08
CA LYS A 305 -25.44 -17.69 -2.34
C LYS A 305 -25.70 -18.69 -1.20
N SER A 306 -24.79 -18.81 -0.24
CA SER A 306 -24.88 -19.81 0.84
C SER A 306 -26.16 -19.65 1.64
N SER A 307 -26.83 -20.74 1.94
CA SER A 307 -27.97 -20.80 2.88
C SER A 307 -27.53 -20.77 4.35
N PHE A 308 -26.25 -20.92 4.63
CA PHE A 308 -25.72 -20.82 5.99
C PHE A 308 -25.95 -19.42 6.55
N ASN A 309 -26.62 -19.34 7.70
CA ASN A 309 -26.89 -18.09 8.40
C ASN A 309 -25.87 -17.93 9.53
N GLY A 310 -24.84 -17.14 9.29
CA GLY A 310 -23.71 -16.93 10.21
C GLY A 310 -22.51 -16.33 9.48
N LEU A 311 -21.42 -16.16 10.19
CA LEU A 311 -20.18 -15.61 9.64
C LEU A 311 -19.53 -16.58 8.65
N LYS A 312 -19.32 -16.12 7.43
CA LYS A 312 -18.56 -16.82 6.39
C LYS A 312 -17.20 -16.17 6.25
N VAL A 313 -16.13 -16.93 6.34
CA VAL A 313 -14.76 -16.41 6.23
C VAL A 313 -14.07 -16.96 4.99
N ILE A 314 -13.53 -16.07 4.17
CA ILE A 314 -12.68 -16.40 3.03
C ILE A 314 -11.26 -15.97 3.38
N ILE A 315 -10.32 -16.90 3.44
CA ILE A 315 -8.90 -16.63 3.58
C ILE A 315 -8.30 -16.60 2.18
N ALA A 316 -7.89 -15.42 1.72
CA ALA A 316 -7.33 -15.21 0.40
C ALA A 316 -5.81 -15.06 0.51
N GLU A 317 -5.10 -16.15 0.15
CA GLU A 317 -3.66 -16.27 0.36
C GLU A 317 -2.84 -15.80 -0.83
N GLY A 318 -1.78 -15.04 -0.54
CA GLY A 318 -0.80 -14.65 -1.54
C GLY A 318 0.35 -13.86 -0.93
N GLU A 319 1.58 -14.24 -1.25
CA GLU A 319 2.78 -13.61 -0.68
C GLU A 319 2.91 -12.12 -1.02
N CYS A 320 3.20 -11.28 -0.03
CA CYS A 320 3.48 -9.86 -0.23
C CYS A 320 4.61 -9.64 -1.25
N GLN A 321 4.30 -8.96 -2.36
CA GLN A 321 5.29 -8.73 -3.43
C GLN A 321 6.41 -7.78 -3.02
N LEU A 322 6.16 -6.84 -2.12
CA LEU A 322 7.20 -5.95 -1.63
C LEU A 322 8.29 -6.76 -0.91
N GLU A 323 7.90 -7.63 0.01
CA GLU A 323 8.84 -8.49 0.74
C GLU A 323 9.51 -9.52 -0.18
N ARG A 324 8.73 -10.14 -1.06
CA ARG A 324 9.29 -11.06 -2.07
C ARG A 324 10.35 -10.38 -2.93
N GLN A 325 10.12 -9.16 -3.39
CA GLN A 325 11.10 -8.44 -4.20
C GLN A 325 12.34 -8.03 -3.38
N ARG A 326 12.18 -7.67 -2.10
CA ARG A 326 13.30 -7.41 -1.20
C ARG A 326 14.21 -8.63 -1.06
N ARG A 327 13.65 -9.82 -0.92
CA ARG A 327 14.39 -11.09 -0.85
C ARG A 327 15.06 -11.45 -2.18
N LEU A 328 14.34 -11.30 -3.29
CA LEU A 328 14.82 -11.74 -4.60
C LEU A 328 15.85 -10.80 -5.24
N LYS A 329 15.77 -9.48 -4.99
CA LYS A 329 16.70 -8.50 -5.59
C LYS A 329 18.18 -8.80 -5.28
N PRO A 330 18.60 -9.04 -4.02
CA PRO A 330 20.00 -9.38 -3.72
C PRO A 330 20.42 -10.71 -4.35
N ILE A 331 19.56 -11.73 -4.33
CA ILE A 331 19.85 -13.05 -4.93
C ILE A 331 20.11 -12.90 -6.42
N LYS A 332 19.25 -12.15 -7.11
CA LYS A 332 19.39 -11.85 -8.53
C LYS A 332 20.70 -11.09 -8.82
N ALA A 333 20.94 -10.00 -8.08
CA ALA A 333 22.14 -9.19 -8.28
C ALA A 333 23.40 -10.03 -8.10
N ASN A 334 23.43 -10.89 -7.09
CA ASN A 334 24.56 -11.78 -6.80
C ASN A 334 24.74 -12.84 -7.89
N ALA A 335 23.65 -13.46 -8.37
CA ALA A 335 23.69 -14.42 -9.46
C ALA A 335 24.25 -13.79 -10.75
N ILE A 336 23.81 -12.57 -11.09
CA ILE A 336 24.29 -11.83 -12.26
C ILE A 336 25.77 -11.49 -12.11
N LYS A 337 26.19 -10.97 -10.93
CA LYS A 337 27.58 -10.64 -10.63
C LYS A 337 28.53 -11.85 -10.72
N MET A 338 28.04 -13.03 -10.32
CA MET A 338 28.79 -14.28 -10.36
C MET A 338 28.68 -15.03 -11.70
N ASN A 339 28.11 -14.43 -12.74
CA ASN A 339 27.81 -15.08 -14.02
C ASN A 339 27.02 -16.40 -13.89
N LYS A 340 26.22 -16.55 -12.83
CA LYS A 340 25.34 -17.69 -12.65
C LYS A 340 24.05 -17.52 -13.44
N ARG A 341 23.53 -18.63 -13.96
CA ARG A 341 22.26 -18.66 -14.67
C ARG A 341 21.12 -18.19 -13.75
N PHE A 342 20.32 -17.23 -14.23
CA PHE A 342 19.15 -16.74 -13.53
C PHE A 342 17.99 -16.52 -14.51
N VAL A 343 16.82 -17.07 -14.20
CA VAL A 343 15.62 -16.97 -15.03
C VAL A 343 14.60 -16.06 -14.37
N ARG A 344 14.02 -15.17 -15.16
CA ARG A 344 12.90 -14.33 -14.78
C ARG A 344 11.70 -14.61 -15.66
N VAL A 345 10.55 -14.82 -15.02
CA VAL A 345 9.28 -14.87 -15.73
C VAL A 345 8.78 -13.45 -15.97
N LYS A 346 8.31 -13.19 -17.17
CA LYS A 346 7.55 -12.01 -17.56
C LYS A 346 6.34 -12.43 -18.38
N TYR A 347 5.38 -11.54 -18.48
CA TYR A 347 4.26 -11.70 -19.38
C TYR A 347 4.37 -10.69 -20.51
N GLY A 348 3.87 -11.05 -21.67
CA GLY A 348 3.74 -10.20 -22.85
C GLY A 348 2.37 -10.36 -23.48
N VAL A 349 2.07 -9.52 -24.45
CA VAL A 349 0.83 -9.54 -25.20
C VAL A 349 1.16 -9.79 -26.66
N ASP A 350 0.50 -10.76 -27.26
CA ASP A 350 0.50 -10.97 -28.71
C ASP A 350 -0.42 -9.92 -29.36
N GLU A 351 0.18 -8.99 -30.10
CA GLU A 351 -0.53 -7.88 -30.73
C GLU A 351 -1.50 -8.36 -31.82
N ALA A 352 -1.15 -9.44 -32.52
CA ALA A 352 -2.03 -9.98 -33.57
C ALA A 352 -3.34 -10.51 -32.99
N THR A 353 -3.26 -11.13 -31.79
CA THR A 353 -4.41 -11.73 -31.11
C THR A 353 -5.17 -10.73 -30.22
N CYS A 354 -4.54 -9.62 -29.80
CA CYS A 354 -5.19 -8.63 -28.94
C CYS A 354 -6.36 -7.94 -29.63
N THR A 355 -7.54 -8.01 -29.03
CA THR A 355 -8.78 -7.42 -29.56
C THR A 355 -8.96 -5.93 -29.26
N GLY A 356 -8.16 -5.37 -28.36
CA GLY A 356 -8.28 -3.96 -27.94
C GLY A 356 -9.43 -3.66 -26.97
N ASP A 357 -10.12 -4.66 -26.42
CA ASP A 357 -11.20 -4.42 -25.45
C ASP A 357 -10.73 -3.96 -24.07
N HIS A 358 -9.46 -4.21 -23.74
CA HIS A 358 -8.76 -3.78 -22.52
C HIS A 358 -9.40 -4.21 -21.19
N SER A 359 -10.21 -5.26 -21.15
CA SER A 359 -10.72 -5.84 -19.89
C SER A 359 -9.59 -6.22 -18.92
N CYS A 360 -8.47 -6.69 -19.47
CA CYS A 360 -7.26 -6.99 -18.70
C CYS A 360 -6.74 -5.76 -17.90
N ILE A 361 -6.82 -4.56 -18.45
CA ILE A 361 -6.40 -3.31 -17.80
C ILE A 361 -7.45 -2.88 -16.78
N ARG A 362 -8.72 -2.81 -17.21
CA ARG A 362 -9.82 -2.36 -16.34
C ARG A 362 -10.04 -3.22 -15.10
N LEU A 363 -9.69 -4.50 -15.16
CA LEU A 363 -9.87 -5.42 -14.04
C LEU A 363 -8.62 -5.64 -13.20
N SER A 364 -7.41 -5.44 -13.75
CA SER A 364 -6.20 -5.76 -13.01
C SER A 364 -5.63 -4.61 -12.18
N GLY A 365 -5.85 -3.36 -12.58
CA GLY A 365 -5.20 -2.21 -11.96
C GLY A 365 -3.66 -2.31 -11.92
N CYS A 366 -3.05 -3.01 -12.89
CA CYS A 366 -1.62 -3.29 -12.86
C CYS A 366 -0.81 -2.07 -13.33
N PRO A 367 0.17 -1.55 -12.52
CA PRO A 367 0.96 -0.39 -12.91
C PRO A 367 1.85 -0.61 -14.14
N THR A 368 2.11 -1.87 -14.51
CA THR A 368 2.97 -2.21 -15.65
C THR A 368 2.19 -2.68 -16.88
N LEU A 369 0.88 -2.65 -16.82
CA LEU A 369 -0.01 -2.95 -17.95
C LEU A 369 -0.57 -1.63 -18.49
N THR A 370 -0.27 -1.36 -19.74
CA THR A 370 -0.63 -0.13 -20.44
C THR A 370 -1.12 -0.43 -21.86
N VAL A 371 -1.31 0.57 -22.67
CA VAL A 371 -1.65 0.46 -24.08
C VAL A 371 -0.53 1.02 -24.94
N LYS A 372 -0.42 0.54 -26.17
CA LYS A 372 0.41 1.12 -27.22
C LYS A 372 -0.31 1.05 -28.57
N PRO A 373 0.05 1.89 -29.55
CA PRO A 373 -0.43 1.74 -30.91
C PRO A 373 -0.10 0.33 -31.44
N SER A 374 -0.98 -0.23 -32.27
CA SER A 374 -0.70 -1.50 -32.93
C SER A 374 0.39 -1.31 -34.00
N SER A 375 1.21 -2.34 -34.20
CA SER A 375 2.14 -2.38 -35.35
C SER A 375 1.43 -2.69 -36.68
N ASP A 376 0.22 -3.25 -36.63
CA ASP A 376 -0.63 -3.49 -37.81
C ASP A 376 -1.36 -2.20 -38.19
N PRO A 377 -1.11 -1.65 -39.39
CA PRO A 377 -1.73 -0.40 -39.85
C PRO A 377 -3.25 -0.54 -40.07
N LEU A 378 -3.78 -1.75 -40.13
CA LEU A 378 -5.21 -2.02 -40.25
C LEU A 378 -5.95 -2.03 -38.91
N LYS A 379 -5.21 -2.05 -37.80
CA LYS A 379 -5.77 -1.96 -36.45
C LYS A 379 -5.75 -0.51 -35.94
N THR A 380 -6.91 0.10 -35.86
CA THR A 380 -7.08 1.46 -35.33
C THR A 380 -7.04 1.52 -33.80
N ASP A 381 -7.47 0.45 -33.13
CA ASP A 381 -7.49 0.38 -31.65
C ASP A 381 -6.12 0.05 -31.07
N PRO A 382 -5.71 0.72 -29.98
CA PRO A 382 -4.47 0.40 -29.31
C PRO A 382 -4.51 -1.00 -28.72
N VAL A 383 -3.35 -1.65 -28.65
CA VAL A 383 -3.20 -2.98 -28.08
C VAL A 383 -2.64 -2.89 -26.64
N ALA A 384 -2.99 -3.86 -25.82
CA ALA A 384 -2.43 -3.95 -24.47
C ALA A 384 -0.91 -4.21 -24.54
N HIS A 385 -0.16 -3.62 -23.64
CA HIS A 385 1.29 -3.75 -23.56
C HIS A 385 1.75 -3.92 -22.12
N VAL A 386 2.70 -4.82 -21.89
CA VAL A 386 3.32 -5.07 -20.58
C VAL A 386 4.72 -4.46 -20.54
N THR A 387 4.94 -3.49 -19.66
CA THR A 387 6.23 -2.80 -19.53
C THR A 387 7.27 -3.65 -18.80
N ASP A 388 8.53 -3.18 -18.81
CA ASP A 388 9.67 -3.86 -18.17
C ASP A 388 9.55 -4.04 -16.64
N GLY A 389 8.69 -3.27 -15.98
CA GLY A 389 8.40 -3.42 -14.56
C GLY A 389 7.65 -4.70 -14.16
N CYS A 390 7.22 -5.53 -15.13
CA CYS A 390 6.51 -6.78 -14.87
C CYS A 390 7.31 -7.73 -13.97
N VAL A 391 6.65 -8.30 -12.96
CA VAL A 391 7.22 -9.27 -12.00
C VAL A 391 6.79 -10.71 -12.26
N GLY A 392 6.03 -10.95 -13.33
CA GLY A 392 5.65 -12.31 -13.77
C GLY A 392 4.55 -12.97 -12.94
N CYS A 393 3.64 -12.22 -12.30
CA CYS A 393 2.59 -12.78 -11.46
C CYS A 393 1.44 -13.46 -12.23
N GLY A 394 1.24 -13.14 -13.51
CA GLY A 394 0.21 -13.77 -14.35
C GLY A 394 -1.19 -13.17 -14.28
N LEU A 395 -1.48 -12.29 -13.32
CA LEU A 395 -2.84 -11.74 -13.11
C LEU A 395 -3.50 -11.17 -14.36
N CYS A 396 -2.74 -10.49 -15.21
CA CYS A 396 -3.29 -9.90 -16.44
C CYS A 396 -3.85 -10.97 -17.39
N GLY A 397 -3.18 -12.09 -17.53
CA GLY A 397 -3.66 -13.24 -18.32
C GLY A 397 -4.89 -13.90 -17.68
N GLU A 398 -4.84 -14.17 -16.38
CA GLU A 398 -5.98 -14.73 -15.65
C GLU A 398 -7.24 -13.85 -15.80
N ASN A 399 -7.10 -12.54 -15.59
CA ASN A 399 -8.22 -11.61 -15.76
C ASN A 399 -8.75 -11.60 -17.21
N ALA A 400 -7.87 -11.68 -18.19
CA ALA A 400 -8.26 -11.67 -19.60
C ALA A 400 -9.04 -12.94 -19.95
N ILE A 401 -8.63 -14.08 -19.45
CA ILE A 401 -9.32 -15.36 -19.67
C ILE A 401 -10.67 -15.38 -18.94
N GLU A 402 -10.70 -15.04 -17.65
CA GLU A 402 -11.92 -15.11 -16.84
C GLU A 402 -13.00 -14.08 -17.25
N ALA A 403 -12.59 -12.94 -17.78
CA ALA A 403 -13.53 -11.90 -18.20
C ALA A 403 -14.04 -12.05 -19.61
N THR A 404 -13.19 -12.43 -20.57
CA THR A 404 -13.49 -12.35 -22.01
C THR A 404 -12.91 -13.50 -22.83
N LEU A 405 -12.36 -14.54 -22.18
CA LEU A 405 -11.66 -15.66 -22.82
C LEU A 405 -10.55 -15.21 -23.79
N CYS A 406 -9.89 -14.10 -23.49
CA CYS A 406 -8.87 -13.51 -24.35
C CYS A 406 -7.54 -14.29 -24.23
N PRO A 407 -7.03 -14.85 -25.34
CA PRO A 407 -5.81 -15.67 -25.32
C PRO A 407 -4.53 -14.88 -25.61
N SER A 408 -4.57 -13.55 -25.65
CA SER A 408 -3.44 -12.74 -26.13
C SER A 408 -2.23 -12.71 -25.19
N PHE A 409 -2.37 -13.12 -23.94
CA PHE A 409 -1.24 -13.11 -23.01
C PHE A 409 -0.38 -14.36 -23.13
N TYR A 410 0.93 -14.16 -23.20
CA TYR A 410 1.90 -15.26 -23.16
C TYR A 410 2.92 -15.06 -22.02
N LYS A 411 3.41 -16.19 -21.49
CA LYS A 411 4.48 -16.25 -20.50
C LYS A 411 5.83 -16.34 -21.20
N ALA A 412 6.77 -15.47 -20.85
CA ALA A 412 8.13 -15.48 -21.36
C ALA A 412 9.14 -15.69 -20.23
N GLU A 413 10.19 -16.46 -20.51
CA GLU A 413 11.30 -16.64 -19.60
C GLU A 413 12.53 -15.88 -20.10
N ILE A 414 12.96 -14.87 -19.34
CA ILE A 414 14.16 -14.11 -19.62
C ILE A 414 15.32 -14.77 -18.89
N ILE A 415 16.23 -15.36 -19.66
CA ILE A 415 17.41 -16.07 -19.14
C ILE A 415 18.60 -15.11 -19.14
N ASN A 416 19.13 -14.83 -17.94
CA ASN A 416 20.41 -14.13 -17.78
C ASN A 416 21.51 -15.19 -17.58
N ASN A 417 22.66 -14.98 -18.20
CA ASN A 417 23.80 -15.91 -18.18
C ASN A 417 23.38 -17.33 -18.60
N PRO A 418 22.92 -17.53 -19.87
CA PRO A 418 22.47 -18.82 -20.35
C PRO A 418 23.60 -19.83 -20.37
N ASN A 419 23.29 -21.09 -20.11
CA ASN A 419 24.25 -22.19 -20.18
C ASN A 419 24.62 -22.52 -21.63
N PHE A 420 25.60 -23.44 -21.84
CA PHE A 420 26.08 -23.79 -23.16
C PHE A 420 24.98 -24.35 -24.08
N LYS A 421 24.11 -25.22 -23.55
CA LYS A 421 22.98 -25.79 -24.31
C LYS A 421 22.00 -24.71 -24.79
N GLU A 422 21.66 -23.78 -23.93
CA GLU A 422 20.73 -22.67 -24.24
C GLU A 422 21.33 -21.73 -25.29
N ARG A 423 22.66 -21.45 -25.22
CA ARG A 423 23.36 -20.65 -26.23
C ARG A 423 23.36 -21.36 -27.60
N SER A 424 23.64 -22.65 -27.62
CA SER A 424 23.65 -23.44 -28.85
C SER A 424 22.28 -23.53 -29.50
N LEU A 425 21.24 -23.78 -28.69
CA LEU A 425 19.85 -23.76 -29.16
C LEU A 425 19.42 -22.40 -29.71
N SER A 426 19.78 -21.32 -29.01
CA SER A 426 19.47 -19.96 -29.46
C SER A 426 20.19 -19.64 -30.77
N TRP A 427 21.45 -20.04 -30.91
CA TRP A 427 22.23 -19.87 -32.14
C TRP A 427 21.60 -20.65 -33.31
N MET A 428 21.25 -21.93 -33.11
CA MET A 428 20.58 -22.74 -34.14
C MET A 428 19.25 -22.11 -34.56
N ARG A 429 18.42 -21.72 -33.59
CA ARG A 429 17.13 -21.06 -33.86
C ARG A 429 17.32 -19.80 -34.69
N ASN A 430 18.27 -18.93 -34.31
CA ASN A 430 18.52 -17.69 -35.03
C ASN A 430 19.02 -17.92 -36.46
N LYS A 431 19.83 -18.99 -36.68
CA LYS A 431 20.22 -19.39 -38.03
C LYS A 431 19.04 -19.86 -38.90
N VAL A 432 18.14 -20.65 -38.32
CA VAL A 432 16.93 -21.12 -39.03
C VAL A 432 16.01 -19.94 -39.37
N ILE A 433 15.80 -19.05 -38.41
CA ILE A 433 14.96 -17.84 -38.65
C ILE A 433 15.58 -16.96 -39.74
N GLY A 434 16.91 -16.73 -39.70
CA GLY A 434 17.59 -15.92 -40.70
C GLY A 434 17.70 -16.59 -42.09
N LEU A 435 17.38 -17.88 -42.23
CA LEU A 435 17.27 -18.57 -43.49
C LEU A 435 15.83 -18.51 -44.05
N LEU A 436 14.85 -18.25 -43.18
CA LEU A 436 13.42 -18.18 -43.54
C LEU A 436 12.89 -16.73 -43.67
N SER A 437 13.64 -15.75 -43.22
CA SER A 437 13.40 -14.32 -43.39
C SER A 437 14.17 -13.75 -44.55
#